data_f71541b35cf9f5f4671e59a724b82b7d
#
_entry.id   f71541b35cf9f5f4671e59a724b82b7d
#
_cell.length_a   1.000
_cell.length_b   1.000
_cell.length_c   1.000
_cell.angle_alpha   90.00
_cell.angle_beta   90.00
_cell.angle_gamma   90.00
#
_symmetry.space_group_name_H-M   'P 1'
#
loop_
_entity.id
_entity.type
_entity.pdbx_description
1 polymer ?
#
loop_
_entity_poly.entity_id
_entity_poly.type
_entity_poly.pdbx_seq_one_letter_code
_entity_poly.pdbx_strand_id
1 'polypeptide(L)'
;ETLQSASEPCEDDTAIAQVGTISANSDTAVGEIIAEAMQKVGKEGVITVEEGSGIENELEVVEGMQFDRGYLSPYFINNQERMTADLDDPFILLHDKKISNIRDLLPLLEAVAKAGRPLLVLAEDVEGEALATLVVNNMRGVVKVAACKAPGFGDRRKAMLEDIAILTGGTVISEEVGLSLEGATIEDLGQAKKVELNKED
;
A
#
# COMPACT_ATOMS: atom_id res chain seq x y z
N GLU A 1 9.89 34.82 4.83
CA GLU A 1 10.81 35.48 3.86
C GLU A 1 12.27 35.35 4.31
N THR A 2 12.65 35.79 5.54
CA THR A 2 14.05 35.75 6.02
C THR A 2 14.60 34.32 6.13
N LEU A 3 13.80 33.35 6.60
CA LEU A 3 14.21 31.95 6.67
C LEU A 3 14.35 31.31 5.27
N GLN A 4 13.47 31.64 4.35
CA GLN A 4 13.56 31.19 2.96
C GLN A 4 14.80 31.75 2.24
N SER A 5 15.18 33.01 2.52
CA SER A 5 16.38 33.61 1.94
C SER A 5 17.69 33.10 2.55
N ALA A 6 17.63 32.48 3.72
CA ALA A 6 18.77 31.90 4.41
C ALA A 6 18.87 30.38 4.26
N SER A 7 17.87 29.75 3.61
CA SER A 7 17.89 28.31 3.38
C SER A 7 18.79 27.96 2.20
N GLU A 8 19.57 26.90 2.37
CA GLU A 8 20.38 26.31 1.30
C GLU A 8 19.74 24.99 0.86
N PRO A 9 19.71 24.69 -0.45
CA PRO A 9 19.23 23.41 -0.94
C PRO A 9 20.09 22.26 -0.41
N CYS A 10 19.47 21.24 0.16
CA CYS A 10 20.14 20.00 0.59
C CYS A 10 20.11 19.00 -0.58
N GLU A 11 21.09 19.09 -1.47
CA GLU A 11 21.08 18.31 -2.75
C GLU A 11 22.17 17.25 -2.83
N ASP A 12 23.24 17.38 -2.08
CA ASP A 12 24.33 16.41 -2.07
C ASP A 12 24.26 15.45 -0.87
N ASP A 13 24.82 14.24 -1.05
CA ASP A 13 24.79 13.19 -0.06
C ASP A 13 25.47 13.59 1.25
N THR A 14 26.46 14.48 1.18
CA THR A 14 27.19 14.98 2.37
C THR A 14 26.27 15.86 3.21
N ALA A 15 25.53 16.76 2.57
CA ALA A 15 24.56 17.63 3.25
C ALA A 15 23.42 16.79 3.86
N ILE A 16 22.93 15.79 3.15
CA ILE A 16 21.91 14.87 3.65
C ILE A 16 22.41 14.09 4.86
N ALA A 17 23.64 13.53 4.81
CA ALA A 17 24.25 12.83 5.93
C ALA A 17 24.45 13.73 7.14
N GLN A 18 24.86 15.00 6.94
CA GLN A 18 25.02 15.97 8.02
C GLN A 18 23.70 16.32 8.71
N VAL A 19 22.65 16.56 7.93
CA VAL A 19 21.30 16.82 8.47
C VAL A 19 20.78 15.60 9.22
N GLY A 20 20.93 14.41 8.66
CA GLY A 20 20.58 13.14 9.31
C GLY A 20 21.33 12.92 10.62
N THR A 21 22.63 13.19 10.64
CA THR A 21 23.50 13.11 11.83
C THR A 21 23.03 14.05 12.93
N ILE A 22 22.72 15.32 12.58
CA ILE A 22 22.22 16.30 13.56
C ILE A 22 20.87 15.84 14.13
N SER A 23 19.97 15.37 13.28
CA SER A 23 18.65 14.88 13.68
C SER A 23 18.73 13.63 14.57
N ALA A 24 19.73 12.79 14.35
CA ALA A 24 20.04 11.60 15.14
C ALA A 24 20.93 11.87 16.38
N ASN A 25 20.89 13.08 16.92
CA ASN A 25 21.67 13.47 18.08
C ASN A 25 23.19 13.27 17.93
N SER A 26 23.71 13.62 16.77
CA SER A 26 25.12 13.51 16.36
C SER A 26 25.62 12.07 16.12
N ASP A 27 24.70 11.15 15.85
CA ASP A 27 25.06 9.81 15.41
C ASP A 27 25.35 9.80 13.89
N THR A 28 26.63 9.70 13.54
CA THR A 28 27.10 9.74 12.16
C THR A 28 26.69 8.47 11.39
N ALA A 29 26.61 7.31 12.05
CA ALA A 29 26.23 6.08 11.40
C ALA A 29 24.77 6.12 10.91
N VAL A 30 23.88 6.69 11.71
CA VAL A 30 22.50 6.92 11.30
C VAL A 30 22.42 7.94 10.15
N GLY A 31 23.20 9.01 10.20
CA GLY A 31 23.25 10.00 9.12
C GLY A 31 23.70 9.41 7.78
N GLU A 32 24.70 8.55 7.81
CA GLU A 32 25.24 7.85 6.62
C GLU A 32 24.21 6.89 6.02
N ILE A 33 23.52 6.09 6.85
CA ILE A 33 22.45 5.17 6.38
C ILE A 33 21.31 5.94 5.73
N ILE A 34 20.91 7.07 6.31
CA ILE A 34 19.85 7.92 5.72
C ILE A 34 20.29 8.49 4.37
N ALA A 35 21.54 8.95 4.24
CA ALA A 35 22.06 9.43 2.97
C ALA A 35 22.13 8.31 1.91
N GLU A 36 22.57 7.11 2.29
CA GLU A 36 22.58 5.93 1.42
C GLU A 36 21.15 5.55 0.98
N ALA A 37 20.19 5.57 1.91
CA ALA A 37 18.78 5.33 1.60
C ALA A 37 18.25 6.34 0.58
N MET A 38 18.50 7.63 0.80
CA MET A 38 18.07 8.71 -0.09
C MET A 38 18.69 8.59 -1.49
N GLN A 39 19.96 8.19 -1.56
CA GLN A 39 20.64 7.94 -2.83
C GLN A 39 19.98 6.80 -3.63
N LYS A 40 19.54 5.73 -2.94
CA LYS A 40 18.91 4.57 -3.57
C LYS A 40 17.47 4.83 -4.02
N VAL A 41 16.68 5.54 -3.20
CA VAL A 41 15.25 5.77 -3.49
C VAL A 41 14.98 7.11 -4.18
N GLY A 42 15.94 8.02 -4.19
CA GLY A 42 15.79 9.35 -4.77
C GLY A 42 14.95 10.31 -3.91
N LYS A 43 14.77 11.56 -4.39
CA LYS A 43 14.09 12.64 -3.65
C LYS A 43 12.59 12.38 -3.44
N GLU A 44 11.98 11.58 -4.29
CA GLU A 44 10.55 11.22 -4.23
C GLU A 44 10.30 9.90 -3.47
N GLY A 45 11.38 9.23 -3.03
CA GLY A 45 11.29 7.98 -2.30
C GLY A 45 10.82 8.17 -0.86
N VAL A 46 10.13 7.18 -0.34
CA VAL A 46 9.67 7.13 1.05
C VAL A 46 10.68 6.34 1.87
N ILE A 47 11.14 6.92 2.98
CA ILE A 47 12.03 6.28 3.94
C ILE A 47 11.25 6.10 5.25
N THR A 48 11.08 4.85 5.66
CA THR A 48 10.46 4.48 6.94
C THR A 48 11.51 3.93 7.89
N VAL A 49 11.33 4.14 9.18
CA VAL A 49 12.20 3.63 10.24
C VAL A 49 11.37 2.68 11.11
N GLU A 50 11.80 1.43 11.19
CA GLU A 50 11.14 0.39 11.99
C GLU A 50 12.12 -0.24 12.97
N GLU A 51 11.61 -0.85 14.04
CA GLU A 51 12.46 -1.63 14.94
C GLU A 51 12.94 -2.90 14.24
N GLY A 52 14.25 -3.02 14.07
CA GLY A 52 14.88 -4.22 13.55
C GLY A 52 14.98 -5.33 14.60
N SER A 53 15.07 -6.56 14.15
CA SER A 53 15.29 -7.73 15.03
C SER A 53 16.77 -7.92 15.42
N GLY A 54 17.68 -7.19 14.77
CA GLY A 54 19.12 -7.24 14.96
C GLY A 54 19.67 -6.16 15.90
N ILE A 55 20.99 -6.23 16.15
CA ILE A 55 21.71 -5.24 16.96
C ILE A 55 22.22 -4.08 16.08
N GLU A 56 22.41 -4.33 14.79
CA GLU A 56 22.91 -3.37 13.83
C GLU A 56 21.75 -2.79 12.99
N ASN A 57 21.93 -1.54 12.54
CA ASN A 57 20.98 -0.92 11.62
C ASN A 57 21.14 -1.56 10.24
N GLU A 58 20.05 -1.95 9.64
CA GLU A 58 20.00 -2.51 8.29
C GLU A 58 19.20 -1.59 7.36
N LEU A 59 19.65 -1.46 6.11
CA LEU A 59 18.96 -0.73 5.07
C LEU A 59 18.36 -1.73 4.09
N GLU A 60 17.04 -1.84 4.07
CA GLU A 60 16.32 -2.60 3.06
C GLU A 60 15.69 -1.64 2.03
N VAL A 61 15.95 -1.88 0.76
CA VAL A 61 15.35 -1.11 -0.34
C VAL A 61 14.37 -2.00 -1.07
N VAL A 62 13.11 -1.55 -1.09
CA VAL A 62 12.03 -2.23 -1.81
C VAL A 62 11.48 -1.32 -2.90
N GLU A 63 11.17 -1.89 -4.05
CA GLU A 63 10.41 -1.20 -5.08
C GLU A 63 8.93 -1.35 -4.77
N GLY A 64 8.24 -0.22 -4.64
CA GLY A 64 6.84 -0.27 -4.25
C GLY A 64 6.23 1.12 -4.08
N MET A 65 5.09 1.16 -3.44
CA MET A 65 4.36 2.37 -3.13
C MET A 65 3.79 2.26 -1.71
N GLN A 66 3.84 3.34 -0.97
CA GLN A 66 3.19 3.46 0.34
C GLN A 66 2.19 4.62 0.30
N PHE A 67 1.06 4.45 0.93
CA PHE A 67 0.04 5.49 1.07
C PHE A 67 -0.71 5.39 2.40
N ASP A 68 -1.22 6.52 2.86
CA ASP A 68 -1.88 6.73 4.15
C ASP A 68 -3.34 6.21 4.17
N ARG A 69 -3.52 4.91 3.96
CA ARG A 69 -4.83 4.23 4.02
C ARG A 69 -4.68 2.83 4.58
N GLY A 70 -5.03 2.65 5.81
CA GLY A 70 -4.99 1.35 6.47
C GLY A 70 -6.21 0.47 6.18
N TYR A 71 -6.24 -0.71 6.78
CA TYR A 71 -7.32 -1.67 6.61
C TYR A 71 -8.68 -1.14 7.09
N LEU A 72 -9.75 -1.51 6.39
CA LEU A 72 -11.13 -1.13 6.73
C LEU A 72 -11.69 -1.88 7.95
N SER A 73 -11.09 -2.98 8.32
CA SER A 73 -11.55 -3.79 9.46
C SER A 73 -10.37 -4.48 10.15
N PRO A 74 -10.30 -4.43 11.49
CA PRO A 74 -9.28 -5.15 12.24
C PRO A 74 -9.39 -6.67 12.11
N TYR A 75 -10.50 -7.19 11.61
CA TYR A 75 -10.66 -8.63 11.35
C TYR A 75 -9.85 -9.12 10.13
N PHE A 76 -9.22 -8.22 9.37
CA PHE A 76 -8.26 -8.59 8.33
C PHE A 76 -6.86 -8.87 8.87
N ILE A 77 -6.57 -8.47 10.13
CA ILE A 77 -5.27 -8.69 10.78
C ILE A 77 -4.97 -10.19 10.85
N ASN A 78 -3.84 -10.56 10.31
CA ASN A 78 -3.32 -11.94 10.40
C ASN A 78 -1.97 -11.99 11.16
N ASN A 79 -1.31 -10.88 11.36
CA ASN A 79 -0.14 -10.73 12.20
C ASN A 79 -0.51 -9.93 13.46
N GLN A 80 -0.75 -10.62 14.56
CA GLN A 80 -1.20 -9.99 15.80
C GLN A 80 -0.09 -9.25 16.55
N GLU A 81 1.17 -9.63 16.36
CA GLU A 81 2.29 -8.96 17.02
C GLU A 81 2.50 -7.55 16.45
N ARG A 82 2.40 -7.41 15.14
CA ARG A 82 2.56 -6.14 14.41
C ARG A 82 1.23 -5.42 14.18
N MET A 83 0.11 -6.06 14.46
CA MET A 83 -1.25 -5.55 14.16
C MET A 83 -1.44 -5.24 12.68
N THR A 84 -0.87 -6.07 11.81
CA THR A 84 -0.90 -5.92 10.35
C THR A 84 -1.66 -7.02 9.65
N ALA A 85 -2.15 -6.71 8.46
CA ALA A 85 -2.63 -7.69 7.50
C ALA A 85 -1.56 -7.87 6.42
N ASP A 86 -0.84 -8.98 6.51
CA ASP A 86 0.26 -9.32 5.61
C ASP A 86 -0.27 -10.26 4.51
N LEU A 87 -0.16 -9.84 3.25
CA LEU A 87 -0.56 -10.61 2.08
C LEU A 87 0.67 -10.92 1.23
N ASP A 88 1.01 -12.19 1.09
CA ASP A 88 2.10 -12.65 0.25
C ASP A 88 1.56 -13.06 -1.12
N ASP A 89 2.16 -12.51 -2.18
CA ASP A 89 1.79 -12.75 -3.59
C ASP A 89 0.30 -12.47 -3.89
N PRO A 90 -0.28 -11.34 -3.40
CA PRO A 90 -1.70 -11.06 -3.58
C PRO A 90 -2.06 -10.63 -4.99
N PHE A 91 -3.32 -10.88 -5.35
CA PHE A 91 -4.01 -10.11 -6.37
C PHE A 91 -4.49 -8.78 -5.80
N ILE A 92 -4.57 -7.76 -6.65
CA ILE A 92 -5.00 -6.41 -6.27
C ILE A 92 -6.17 -5.99 -7.17
N LEU A 93 -7.33 -5.79 -6.56
CA LEU A 93 -8.49 -5.22 -7.22
C LEU A 93 -8.50 -3.71 -7.03
N LEU A 94 -8.56 -2.97 -8.13
CA LEU A 94 -8.63 -1.52 -8.16
C LEU A 94 -10.00 -1.07 -8.66
N HIS A 95 -10.74 -0.32 -7.84
CA HIS A 95 -12.08 0.18 -8.20
C HIS A 95 -12.25 1.64 -7.81
N ASP A 96 -12.81 2.44 -8.69
CA ASP A 96 -12.92 3.90 -8.50
C ASP A 96 -14.14 4.33 -7.67
N LYS A 97 -15.09 3.41 -7.45
CA LYS A 97 -16.33 3.66 -6.71
C LYS A 97 -16.41 2.86 -5.41
N LYS A 98 -17.49 3.07 -4.66
CA LYS A 98 -17.82 2.29 -3.46
C LYS A 98 -18.34 0.91 -3.83
N ILE A 99 -17.97 -0.07 -3.01
CA ILE A 99 -18.45 -1.44 -3.08
C ILE A 99 -19.33 -1.70 -1.87
N SER A 100 -20.63 -1.80 -2.09
CA SER A 100 -21.63 -2.11 -1.06
C SER A 100 -22.34 -3.44 -1.30
N ASN A 101 -22.49 -3.85 -2.57
CA ASN A 101 -23.15 -5.07 -2.98
C ASN A 101 -22.11 -6.18 -3.23
N ILE A 102 -22.19 -7.22 -2.44
CA ILE A 102 -21.25 -8.37 -2.56
C ILE A 102 -21.46 -9.16 -3.86
N ARG A 103 -22.67 -9.13 -4.43
CA ARG A 103 -22.98 -9.90 -5.64
C ARG A 103 -22.10 -9.53 -6.82
N ASP A 104 -21.69 -8.28 -6.90
CA ASP A 104 -20.85 -7.75 -7.96
C ASP A 104 -19.41 -8.31 -7.86
N LEU A 105 -19.00 -8.71 -6.64
CA LEU A 105 -17.68 -9.29 -6.37
C LEU A 105 -17.64 -10.82 -6.37
N LEU A 106 -18.80 -11.50 -6.26
CA LEU A 106 -18.83 -12.96 -6.10
C LEU A 106 -18.08 -13.72 -7.18
N PRO A 107 -18.25 -13.41 -8.49
CA PRO A 107 -17.53 -14.12 -9.54
C PRO A 107 -16.02 -13.99 -9.41
N LEU A 108 -15.55 -12.79 -9.06
CA LEU A 108 -14.13 -12.51 -8.88
C LEU A 108 -13.58 -13.21 -7.62
N LEU A 109 -14.31 -13.17 -6.49
CA LEU A 109 -13.92 -13.87 -5.27
C LEU A 109 -13.82 -15.39 -5.47
N GLU A 110 -14.74 -15.98 -6.20
CA GLU A 110 -14.68 -17.41 -6.55
C GLU A 110 -13.46 -17.75 -7.41
N ALA A 111 -13.12 -16.90 -8.37
CA ALA A 111 -11.95 -17.07 -9.21
C ALA A 111 -10.65 -16.94 -8.41
N VAL A 112 -10.56 -15.94 -7.51
CA VAL A 112 -9.42 -15.75 -6.60
C VAL A 112 -9.28 -16.91 -5.62
N ALA A 113 -10.40 -17.41 -5.06
CA ALA A 113 -10.40 -18.58 -4.18
C ALA A 113 -9.86 -19.83 -4.89
N LYS A 114 -10.26 -20.05 -6.16
CA LYS A 114 -9.74 -21.16 -6.98
C LYS A 114 -8.25 -21.04 -7.28
N ALA A 115 -7.77 -19.80 -7.45
CA ALA A 115 -6.35 -19.54 -7.66
C ALA A 115 -5.51 -19.74 -6.38
N GLY A 116 -6.14 -19.74 -5.20
CA GLY A 116 -5.47 -19.97 -3.92
C GLY A 116 -4.54 -18.84 -3.47
N ARG A 117 -4.69 -17.64 -4.04
CA ARG A 117 -3.89 -16.46 -3.72
C ARG A 117 -4.70 -15.46 -2.91
N PRO A 118 -4.06 -14.64 -2.06
CA PRO A 118 -4.73 -13.56 -1.34
C PRO A 118 -5.27 -12.48 -2.31
N LEU A 119 -6.23 -11.69 -1.81
CA LEU A 119 -6.80 -10.55 -2.53
C LEU A 119 -6.72 -9.29 -1.67
N LEU A 120 -6.17 -8.22 -2.23
CA LEU A 120 -6.32 -6.86 -1.73
C LEU A 120 -7.41 -6.15 -2.54
N VAL A 121 -8.37 -5.54 -1.85
CA VAL A 121 -9.40 -4.70 -2.47
C VAL A 121 -9.11 -3.24 -2.17
N LEU A 122 -8.82 -2.46 -3.20
CA LEU A 122 -8.66 -1.02 -3.17
C LEU A 122 -9.86 -0.37 -3.87
N ALA A 123 -10.71 0.28 -3.11
CA ALA A 123 -11.90 0.96 -3.63
C ALA A 123 -12.09 2.32 -2.97
N GLU A 124 -13.00 3.14 -3.50
CA GLU A 124 -13.39 4.37 -2.81
C GLU A 124 -13.80 4.11 -1.37
N ASP A 125 -14.61 3.10 -1.16
CA ASP A 125 -14.97 2.52 0.13
C ASP A 125 -15.48 1.10 -0.07
N VAL A 126 -15.40 0.27 0.97
CA VAL A 126 -16.08 -1.02 1.02
C VAL A 126 -16.94 -1.04 2.26
N GLU A 127 -18.24 -1.13 2.10
CA GLU A 127 -19.19 -0.94 3.20
C GLU A 127 -20.31 -2.00 3.20
N GLY A 128 -21.06 -2.04 4.28
CA GLY A 128 -22.28 -2.84 4.39
C GLY A 128 -22.06 -4.33 4.23
N GLU A 129 -22.88 -4.96 3.40
CA GLU A 129 -22.87 -6.40 3.14
C GLU A 129 -21.57 -6.87 2.50
N ALA A 130 -20.99 -6.06 1.62
CA ALA A 130 -19.74 -6.39 0.95
C ALA A 130 -18.59 -6.53 1.96
N LEU A 131 -18.39 -5.55 2.85
CA LEU A 131 -17.36 -5.60 3.87
C LEU A 131 -17.57 -6.79 4.83
N ALA A 132 -18.82 -6.98 5.31
CA ALA A 132 -19.14 -8.09 6.21
C ALA A 132 -18.82 -9.46 5.59
N THR A 133 -19.14 -9.64 4.32
CA THR A 133 -18.87 -10.89 3.61
C THR A 133 -17.36 -11.11 3.39
N LEU A 134 -16.59 -10.08 3.04
CA LEU A 134 -15.14 -10.19 2.93
C LEU A 134 -14.52 -10.60 4.27
N VAL A 135 -14.93 -9.96 5.37
CA VAL A 135 -14.49 -10.31 6.73
C VAL A 135 -14.80 -11.77 7.07
N VAL A 136 -16.05 -12.21 6.83
CA VAL A 136 -16.46 -13.60 7.14
C VAL A 136 -15.65 -14.62 6.33
N ASN A 137 -15.42 -14.35 5.04
CA ASN A 137 -14.63 -15.26 4.20
C ASN A 137 -13.17 -15.31 4.61
N ASN A 138 -12.59 -14.17 5.00
CA ASN A 138 -11.25 -14.11 5.56
C ASN A 138 -11.14 -14.91 6.88
N MET A 139 -12.07 -14.70 7.81
CA MET A 139 -12.09 -15.42 9.10
C MET A 139 -12.27 -16.94 8.93
N ARG A 140 -13.04 -17.37 7.94
CA ARG A 140 -13.25 -18.79 7.62
C ARG A 140 -12.09 -19.40 6.84
N GLY A 141 -11.12 -18.62 6.41
CA GLY A 141 -10.00 -19.08 5.61
C GLY A 141 -10.39 -19.54 4.19
N VAL A 142 -11.56 -19.13 3.69
CA VAL A 142 -12.00 -19.45 2.32
C VAL A 142 -11.18 -18.65 1.31
N VAL A 143 -10.98 -17.36 1.58
CA VAL A 143 -10.09 -16.47 0.81
C VAL A 143 -9.37 -15.58 1.81
N LYS A 144 -8.05 -15.49 1.72
CA LYS A 144 -7.31 -14.44 2.42
C LYS A 144 -7.58 -13.13 1.71
N VAL A 145 -8.29 -12.22 2.37
CA VAL A 145 -8.66 -10.93 1.77
C VAL A 145 -8.44 -9.81 2.77
N ALA A 146 -8.00 -8.68 2.27
CA ALA A 146 -8.03 -7.42 3.00
C ALA A 146 -8.62 -6.33 2.10
N ALA A 147 -9.20 -5.32 2.71
CA ALA A 147 -9.76 -4.18 2.00
C ALA A 147 -9.28 -2.88 2.66
N CYS A 148 -8.90 -1.92 1.84
CA CYS A 148 -8.60 -0.56 2.27
C CYS A 148 -9.19 0.46 1.28
N LYS A 149 -9.26 1.71 1.73
CA LYS A 149 -9.71 2.80 0.86
C LYS A 149 -8.60 3.18 -0.11
N ALA A 150 -8.99 3.47 -1.34
CA ALA A 150 -8.08 4.05 -2.31
C ALA A 150 -7.56 5.43 -1.83
N PRO A 151 -6.28 5.73 -2.04
CA PRO A 151 -5.69 6.99 -1.63
C PRO A 151 -6.25 8.17 -2.44
N GLY A 152 -6.29 9.35 -1.83
CA GLY A 152 -6.76 10.58 -2.46
C GLY A 152 -8.28 10.72 -2.52
N PHE A 153 -8.73 11.78 -3.19
CA PHE A 153 -10.15 12.13 -3.34
C PHE A 153 -10.40 12.62 -4.77
N GLY A 154 -11.61 12.35 -5.31
CA GLY A 154 -12.02 12.81 -6.64
C GLY A 154 -11.03 12.37 -7.73
N ASP A 155 -10.65 13.30 -8.62
CA ASP A 155 -9.75 13.02 -9.75
C ASP A 155 -8.35 12.58 -9.29
N ARG A 156 -7.89 13.07 -8.15
CA ARG A 156 -6.61 12.62 -7.57
C ARG A 156 -6.64 11.14 -7.19
N ARG A 157 -7.78 10.65 -6.67
CA ARG A 157 -7.95 9.22 -6.39
C ARG A 157 -7.84 8.37 -7.65
N LYS A 158 -8.49 8.81 -8.75
CA LYS A 158 -8.38 8.11 -10.03
C LYS A 158 -6.95 8.03 -10.52
N ALA A 159 -6.23 9.15 -10.50
CA ALA A 159 -4.83 9.19 -10.89
C ALA A 159 -3.96 8.26 -10.02
N MET A 160 -4.18 8.22 -8.70
CA MET A 160 -3.44 7.34 -7.81
C MET A 160 -3.79 5.86 -8.03
N LEU A 161 -5.05 5.53 -8.34
CA LEU A 161 -5.42 4.17 -8.72
C LEU A 161 -4.77 3.75 -10.05
N GLU A 162 -4.65 4.65 -11.02
CA GLU A 162 -3.94 4.41 -12.28
C GLU A 162 -2.44 4.19 -12.04
N ASP A 163 -1.81 4.96 -11.17
CA ASP A 163 -0.41 4.77 -10.78
C ASP A 163 -0.20 3.38 -10.14
N ILE A 164 -1.10 2.96 -9.25
CA ILE A 164 -1.07 1.62 -8.66
C ILE A 164 -1.30 0.55 -9.72
N ALA A 165 -2.21 0.77 -10.66
CA ALA A 165 -2.47 -0.17 -11.77
C ALA A 165 -1.21 -0.37 -12.63
N ILE A 166 -0.51 0.71 -12.97
CA ILE A 166 0.74 0.66 -13.73
C ILE A 166 1.81 -0.11 -12.94
N LEU A 167 1.97 0.20 -11.64
CA LEU A 167 2.96 -0.46 -10.78
C LEU A 167 2.71 -1.95 -10.64
N THR A 168 1.45 -2.37 -10.53
CA THR A 168 1.06 -3.75 -10.25
C THR A 168 0.68 -4.55 -11.50
N GLY A 169 0.65 -3.90 -12.66
CA GLY A 169 0.22 -4.53 -13.91
C GLY A 169 -1.27 -4.85 -13.98
N GLY A 170 -2.09 -4.16 -13.17
CA GLY A 170 -3.54 -4.33 -13.14
C GLY A 170 -4.29 -3.29 -13.97
N THR A 171 -5.61 -3.35 -13.88
CA THR A 171 -6.53 -2.42 -14.54
C THR A 171 -7.48 -1.81 -13.51
N VAL A 172 -7.72 -0.51 -13.58
CA VAL A 172 -8.73 0.13 -12.75
C VAL A 172 -10.12 -0.21 -13.29
N ILE A 173 -10.93 -0.89 -12.50
CA ILE A 173 -12.31 -1.21 -12.85
C ILE A 173 -13.17 0.03 -12.64
N SER A 174 -13.54 0.66 -13.75
CA SER A 174 -14.36 1.88 -13.77
C SER A 174 -15.39 1.82 -14.89
N GLU A 175 -16.60 2.25 -14.60
CA GLU A 175 -17.67 2.36 -15.59
C GLU A 175 -17.34 3.39 -16.68
N GLU A 176 -16.50 4.38 -16.36
CA GLU A 176 -16.07 5.41 -17.33
C GLU A 176 -15.27 4.81 -18.48
N VAL A 177 -14.53 3.72 -18.22
CA VAL A 177 -13.80 2.97 -19.26
C VAL A 177 -14.57 1.73 -19.73
N GLY A 178 -15.83 1.59 -19.33
CA GLY A 178 -16.69 0.50 -19.75
C GLY A 178 -16.50 -0.82 -19.01
N LEU A 179 -15.78 -0.81 -17.88
CA LEU A 179 -15.55 -1.96 -17.02
C LEU A 179 -16.49 -1.97 -15.83
N SER A 180 -16.97 -3.16 -15.44
CA SER A 180 -17.79 -3.36 -14.24
C SER A 180 -17.21 -4.47 -13.37
N LEU A 181 -17.50 -4.43 -12.06
CA LEU A 181 -17.04 -5.46 -11.12
C LEU A 181 -17.58 -6.85 -11.49
N GLU A 182 -18.82 -6.94 -11.96
CA GLU A 182 -19.43 -8.20 -12.38
C GLU A 182 -18.69 -8.86 -13.54
N GLY A 183 -18.10 -8.06 -14.43
CA GLY A 183 -17.34 -8.51 -15.59
C GLY A 183 -15.83 -8.64 -15.35
N ALA A 184 -15.36 -8.25 -14.17
CA ALA A 184 -13.93 -8.30 -13.84
C ALA A 184 -13.41 -9.75 -13.75
N THR A 185 -12.23 -9.97 -14.28
CA THR A 185 -11.54 -11.26 -14.29
C THR A 185 -10.21 -11.17 -13.54
N ILE A 186 -9.57 -12.32 -13.30
CA ILE A 186 -8.23 -12.36 -12.70
C ILE A 186 -7.19 -11.60 -13.54
N GLU A 187 -7.39 -11.53 -14.84
CA GLU A 187 -6.48 -10.84 -15.77
C GLU A 187 -6.50 -9.32 -15.58
N ASP A 188 -7.59 -8.79 -15.04
CA ASP A 188 -7.72 -7.36 -14.73
C ASP A 188 -7.06 -6.98 -13.40
N LEU A 189 -6.74 -7.98 -12.56
CA LEU A 189 -6.16 -7.75 -11.25
C LEU A 189 -4.67 -7.44 -11.34
N GLY A 190 -4.24 -6.45 -10.54
CA GLY A 190 -2.83 -6.23 -10.29
C GLY A 190 -2.22 -7.33 -9.43
N GLN A 191 -0.89 -7.37 -9.37
CA GLN A 191 -0.13 -8.32 -8.58
C GLN A 191 1.01 -7.62 -7.84
N ALA A 192 1.30 -8.09 -6.64
CA ALA A 192 2.46 -7.65 -5.87
C ALA A 192 3.14 -8.85 -5.21
N LYS A 193 4.42 -8.72 -4.86
CA LYS A 193 5.12 -9.75 -4.08
C LYS A 193 4.63 -9.79 -2.64
N LYS A 194 4.39 -8.61 -2.06
CA LYS A 194 3.91 -8.47 -0.69
C LYS A 194 3.08 -7.19 -0.56
N VAL A 195 2.04 -7.27 0.23
CA VAL A 195 1.29 -6.10 0.69
C VAL A 195 1.18 -6.21 2.21
N GLU A 196 1.46 -5.12 2.88
CA GLU A 196 1.34 -4.99 4.32
C GLU A 196 0.41 -3.81 4.61
N LEU A 197 -0.63 -4.07 5.37
CA LEU A 197 -1.60 -3.08 5.80
C LEU A 197 -1.59 -2.98 7.31
N ASN A 198 -1.39 -1.81 7.83
CA ASN A 198 -1.60 -1.52 9.24
C ASN A 198 -2.88 -0.68 9.42
N LYS A 199 -3.05 -0.02 10.54
CA LYS A 199 -4.21 0.81 10.83
C LYS A 199 -4.21 2.14 10.06
N GLU A 200 -3.04 2.61 9.66
CA GLU A 200 -2.84 3.96 9.12
C GLU A 200 -2.38 3.96 7.66
N ASP A 201 -1.66 2.93 7.22
CA ASP A 201 -1.06 2.77 5.89
C ASP A 201 -1.01 1.30 5.41
#